data_bca53020237f33dc2c852ea3d979ebd4
#
_entry.id   bca53020237f33dc2c852ea3d979ebd4
#
_cell.length_a   1.000
_cell.length_b   1.000
_cell.length_c   1.000
_cell.angle_alpha   90.00
_cell.angle_beta   90.00
_cell.angle_gamma   90.00
#
_symmetry.space_group_name_H-M   'P 1'
#
loop_
_entity.id
_entity.type
_entity.pdbx_description
1 polymer ?
#
loop_
_entity_poly.entity_id
_entity_poly.type
_entity_poly.pdbx_seq_one_letter_code
_entity_poly.pdbx_strand_id
1 'polypeptide(L)'
;MEERIIELIKVIEKTINNDNIILNCTVISCVIALLSLLISLIIFWLQIKDRILRKKVLGYIYKYFAPMYIADALPTTNMIEQDLKNIFFSEKEIFDTLIYLNKENFINAFGDDSTILSEVKWKPNMVYHKN
;
A
#
# COMPACT_ATOMS: atom_id res chain seq x y z
N MET A 1 43.16 24.11 46.89
CA MET A 1 42.63 22.73 46.78
C MET A 1 41.11 22.67 46.68
N GLU A 2 40.42 23.44 47.51
CA GLU A 2 38.97 23.43 47.49
C GLU A 2 38.40 23.92 46.15
N GLU A 3 39.04 24.93 45.55
CA GLU A 3 38.61 25.44 44.26
C GLU A 3 38.68 24.41 43.15
N ARG A 4 39.72 23.58 43.17
CA ARG A 4 39.88 22.49 42.18
C ARG A 4 38.82 21.42 42.36
N ILE A 5 38.49 21.11 43.61
CA ILE A 5 37.45 20.14 43.93
C ILE A 5 36.10 20.63 43.43
N ILE A 6 35.79 21.93 43.66
CA ILE A 6 34.57 22.57 43.19
C ILE A 6 34.53 22.54 41.66
N GLU A 7 35.63 22.87 41.00
CA GLU A 7 35.71 22.79 39.53
C GLU A 7 35.50 21.37 39.02
N LEU A 8 36.10 20.39 39.69
CA LEU A 8 35.88 18.98 39.34
C LEU A 8 34.44 18.57 39.50
N ILE A 9 33.80 18.96 40.58
CA ILE A 9 32.38 18.68 40.81
C ILE A 9 31.54 19.32 39.72
N LYS A 10 31.82 20.55 39.35
CA LYS A 10 31.11 21.25 38.28
C LYS A 10 31.31 20.54 36.94
N VAL A 11 32.51 20.10 36.64
CA VAL A 11 32.83 19.33 35.42
C VAL A 11 32.10 18.01 35.43
N ILE A 12 32.07 17.31 36.56
CA ILE A 12 31.37 16.04 36.71
C ILE A 12 29.88 16.23 36.51
N GLU A 13 29.29 17.25 37.15
CA GLU A 13 27.87 17.56 36.98
C GLU A 13 27.54 17.91 35.54
N LYS A 14 28.39 18.73 34.91
CA LYS A 14 28.21 19.08 33.50
C LYS A 14 28.33 17.86 32.60
N THR A 15 29.29 16.96 32.91
CA THR A 15 29.47 15.71 32.16
C THR A 15 28.26 14.80 32.35
N ILE A 16 27.75 14.66 33.57
CA ILE A 16 26.55 13.87 33.86
C ILE A 16 25.35 14.44 33.11
N ASN A 17 25.15 15.77 33.14
CA ASN A 17 24.09 16.41 32.42
C ASN A 17 24.25 16.25 30.91
N ASN A 18 25.47 16.35 30.39
CA ASN A 18 25.74 16.11 28.98
C ASN A 18 25.48 14.64 28.62
N ASP A 19 25.86 13.70 29.49
CA ASP A 19 25.58 12.28 29.28
C ASP A 19 24.08 12.02 29.26
N ASN A 20 23.31 12.67 30.15
CA ASN A 20 21.86 12.58 30.14
C ASN A 20 21.27 13.19 28.87
N ILE A 21 21.79 14.32 28.42
CA ILE A 21 21.38 14.95 27.16
C ILE A 21 21.72 14.02 25.98
N ILE A 22 22.93 13.45 25.97
CA ILE A 22 23.36 12.52 24.94
C ILE A 22 22.47 11.27 24.96
N LEU A 23 22.20 10.73 26.16
CA LEU A 23 21.31 9.58 26.31
C LEU A 23 19.90 9.90 25.80
N ASN A 24 19.36 11.07 26.19
CA ASN A 24 18.05 11.50 25.72
C ASN A 24 18.04 11.69 24.20
N CYS A 25 19.08 12.29 23.63
CA CYS A 25 19.21 12.44 22.18
C CYS A 25 19.32 11.09 21.50
N THR A 26 20.04 10.13 22.09
CA THR A 26 20.17 8.77 21.57
C THR A 26 18.81 8.06 21.58
N VAL A 27 18.07 8.17 22.69
CA VAL A 27 16.74 7.60 22.82
C VAL A 27 15.78 8.21 21.78
N ILE A 28 15.80 9.54 21.66
CA ILE A 28 14.99 10.24 20.67
C ILE A 28 15.36 9.82 19.26
N SER A 29 16.67 9.71 18.96
CA SER A 29 17.15 9.26 17.66
C SER A 29 16.71 7.82 17.37
N CYS A 30 16.77 6.93 18.37
CA CYS A 30 16.29 5.56 18.24
C CYS A 30 14.78 5.52 17.97
N VAL A 31 14.01 6.34 18.68
CA VAL A 31 12.56 6.43 18.47
C VAL A 31 12.25 6.93 17.06
N ILE A 32 12.95 7.97 16.61
CA ILE A 32 12.77 8.53 15.27
C ILE A 32 13.16 7.48 14.22
N ALA A 33 14.25 6.76 14.43
CA ALA A 33 14.69 5.69 13.52
C ALA A 33 13.67 4.56 13.45
N LEU A 34 13.11 4.15 14.60
CA LEU A 34 12.06 3.13 14.64
C LEU A 34 10.80 3.59 13.94
N LEU A 35 10.38 4.84 14.18
CA LEU A 35 9.22 5.41 13.51
C LEU A 35 9.44 5.49 12.00
N SER A 36 10.63 5.91 11.56
CA SER A 36 10.98 5.98 10.15
C SER A 36 10.96 4.60 9.51
N LEU A 37 11.48 3.59 10.22
CA LEU A 37 11.45 2.20 9.77
C LEU A 37 10.02 1.70 9.64
N LEU A 38 9.18 1.97 10.63
CA LEU A 38 7.77 1.58 10.60
C LEU A 38 7.03 2.24 9.44
N ILE A 39 7.25 3.53 9.22
CA ILE A 39 6.66 4.26 8.10
C ILE A 39 7.12 3.66 6.77
N SER A 40 8.41 3.37 6.64
CA SER A 40 8.98 2.73 5.44
C SER A 40 8.36 1.36 5.19
N LEU A 41 8.18 0.56 6.25
CA LEU A 41 7.55 -0.76 6.15
C LEU A 41 6.07 -0.63 5.75
N ILE A 42 5.36 0.35 6.27
CA ILE A 42 3.96 0.60 5.91
C ILE A 42 3.86 0.99 4.43
N ILE A 43 4.72 1.90 3.95
CA ILE A 43 4.75 2.32 2.54
C ILE A 43 5.08 1.12 1.65
N PHE A 44 6.08 0.33 2.02
CA PHE A 44 6.47 -0.88 1.30
C PHE A 44 5.32 -1.89 1.26
N TRP A 45 4.64 -2.10 2.40
CA TRP A 45 3.48 -2.97 2.49
C TRP A 45 2.35 -2.51 1.57
N LEU A 46 2.06 -1.20 1.56
CA LEU A 46 1.03 -0.64 0.68
C LEU A 46 1.35 -0.86 -0.80
N GLN A 47 2.63 -0.70 -1.18
CA GLN A 47 3.07 -0.96 -2.55
C GLN A 47 2.91 -2.42 -2.94
N ILE A 48 3.31 -3.33 -2.06
CA ILE A 48 3.16 -4.77 -2.27
C ILE A 48 1.67 -5.14 -2.33
N LYS A 49 0.88 -4.58 -1.43
CA LYS A 49 -0.57 -4.79 -1.38
C LYS A 49 -1.22 -4.40 -2.69
N ASP A 50 -0.87 -3.24 -3.24
CA ASP A 50 -1.38 -2.77 -4.52
C ASP A 50 -1.00 -3.72 -5.66
N ARG A 51 0.23 -4.21 -5.68
CA ARG A 51 0.68 -5.19 -6.68
C ARG A 51 -0.10 -6.48 -6.57
N ILE A 52 -0.27 -6.99 -5.37
CA ILE A 52 -1.01 -8.23 -5.13
C ILE A 52 -2.45 -8.05 -5.57
N LEU A 53 -3.06 -6.92 -5.23
CA LEU A 53 -4.43 -6.63 -5.61
C LEU A 53 -4.59 -6.52 -7.12
N ARG A 54 -3.67 -5.83 -7.81
CA ARG A 54 -3.67 -5.73 -9.27
C ARG A 54 -3.58 -7.11 -9.92
N LYS A 55 -2.70 -7.97 -9.42
CA LYS A 55 -2.55 -9.33 -9.93
C LYS A 55 -3.81 -10.15 -9.67
N LYS A 56 -4.42 -10.01 -8.51
CA LYS A 56 -5.65 -10.73 -8.17
C LYS A 56 -6.82 -10.29 -9.03
N VAL A 57 -7.00 -8.99 -9.20
CA VAL A 57 -8.07 -8.43 -10.04
C VAL A 57 -7.88 -8.86 -11.49
N LEU A 58 -6.67 -8.69 -12.01
CA LEU A 58 -6.37 -9.06 -13.39
C LEU A 58 -6.55 -10.56 -13.62
N GLY A 59 -6.05 -11.38 -12.69
CA GLY A 59 -6.21 -12.84 -12.75
C GLY A 59 -7.68 -13.25 -12.68
N TYR A 60 -8.49 -12.59 -11.88
CA TYR A 60 -9.91 -12.83 -11.79
C TYR A 60 -10.60 -12.54 -13.13
N ILE A 61 -10.29 -11.41 -13.74
CA ILE A 61 -10.84 -11.02 -15.04
C ILE A 61 -10.43 -12.04 -16.12
N TYR A 62 -9.16 -12.42 -16.17
CA TYR A 62 -8.68 -13.41 -17.12
C TYR A 62 -9.33 -14.79 -16.91
N LYS A 63 -9.53 -15.17 -15.67
CA LYS A 63 -10.16 -16.44 -15.32
C LYS A 63 -11.57 -16.54 -15.88
N TYR A 64 -12.35 -15.47 -15.80
CA TYR A 64 -13.71 -15.45 -16.32
C TYR A 64 -13.76 -15.28 -17.82
N PHE A 65 -12.81 -14.59 -18.39
CA PHE A 65 -12.75 -14.38 -19.84
C PHE A 65 -12.27 -15.61 -20.60
N ALA A 66 -11.18 -16.24 -20.14
CA ALA A 66 -10.48 -17.28 -20.89
C ALA A 66 -11.36 -18.50 -21.25
N PRO A 67 -12.20 -19.06 -20.35
CA PRO A 67 -12.98 -20.25 -20.69
C PRO A 67 -14.23 -19.99 -21.52
N MET A 68 -14.77 -18.79 -21.50
CA MET A 68 -16.11 -18.54 -22.04
C MET A 68 -16.18 -17.69 -23.29
N TYR A 69 -15.33 -16.71 -23.47
CA TYR A 69 -15.32 -15.76 -24.60
C TYR A 69 -16.68 -15.08 -24.85
N ILE A 70 -17.56 -15.11 -23.87
CA ILE A 70 -18.92 -14.56 -23.97
C ILE A 70 -18.99 -13.29 -23.13
N ALA A 71 -19.47 -12.20 -23.72
CA ALA A 71 -19.59 -10.91 -23.04
C ALA A 71 -20.43 -10.98 -21.76
N ASP A 72 -21.47 -11.81 -21.75
CA ASP A 72 -22.38 -11.97 -20.61
C ASP A 72 -21.69 -12.67 -19.43
N ALA A 73 -20.63 -13.41 -19.67
CA ALA A 73 -19.88 -14.10 -18.64
C ALA A 73 -18.77 -13.26 -18.04
N LEU A 74 -18.54 -12.05 -18.55
CA LEU A 74 -17.52 -11.15 -18.03
C LEU A 74 -17.86 -10.71 -16.61
N PRO A 75 -16.87 -10.57 -15.72
CA PRO A 75 -17.12 -10.14 -14.35
C PRO A 75 -17.54 -8.68 -14.29
N THR A 76 -18.53 -8.37 -13.45
CA THR A 76 -18.93 -7.01 -13.16
C THR A 76 -18.07 -6.46 -12.02
N THR A 77 -18.06 -5.14 -11.86
CA THR A 77 -17.39 -4.49 -10.73
C THR A 77 -17.89 -5.06 -9.41
N ASN A 78 -19.20 -5.24 -9.28
CA ASN A 78 -19.80 -5.79 -8.06
C ASN A 78 -19.32 -7.21 -7.78
N MET A 79 -19.25 -8.07 -8.77
CA MET A 79 -18.75 -9.43 -8.61
C MET A 79 -17.30 -9.45 -8.15
N ILE A 80 -16.47 -8.63 -8.76
CA ILE A 80 -15.04 -8.53 -8.41
C ILE A 80 -14.90 -8.04 -6.98
N GLU A 81 -15.63 -7.00 -6.60
CA GLU A 81 -15.60 -6.47 -5.24
C GLU A 81 -16.04 -7.50 -4.22
N GLN A 82 -17.12 -8.21 -4.47
CA GLN A 82 -17.64 -9.21 -3.53
C GLN A 82 -16.70 -10.40 -3.36
N ASP A 83 -16.11 -10.88 -4.45
CA ASP A 83 -15.25 -12.06 -4.42
C ASP A 83 -13.85 -11.77 -3.87
N LEU A 84 -13.33 -10.58 -4.14
CA LEU A 84 -11.97 -10.21 -3.72
C LEU A 84 -11.94 -9.45 -2.40
N LYS A 85 -13.08 -8.95 -1.94
CA LYS A 85 -13.17 -8.24 -0.68
C LYS A 85 -12.76 -9.14 0.48
N ASN A 86 -11.84 -8.65 1.29
CA ASN A 86 -11.44 -9.34 2.52
C ASN A 86 -10.95 -8.32 3.55
N ILE A 87 -10.32 -8.81 4.63
CA ILE A 87 -9.80 -7.95 5.70
C ILE A 87 -8.76 -6.95 5.17
N PHE A 88 -7.98 -7.37 4.16
CA PHE A 88 -6.88 -6.57 3.62
C PHE A 88 -7.30 -5.67 2.47
N PHE A 89 -8.36 -6.01 1.74
CA PHE A 89 -8.79 -5.29 0.54
C PHE A 89 -10.24 -4.84 0.70
N SER A 90 -10.46 -3.53 0.67
CA SER A 90 -11.79 -2.96 0.72
C SER A 90 -12.38 -2.84 -0.70
N GLU A 91 -13.69 -2.64 -0.78
CA GLU A 91 -14.37 -2.42 -2.04
C GLU A 91 -13.80 -1.21 -2.79
N LYS A 92 -13.50 -0.15 -2.06
CA LYS A 92 -12.91 1.07 -2.64
C LYS A 92 -11.55 0.80 -3.26
N GLU A 93 -10.69 0.04 -2.57
CA GLU A 93 -9.36 -0.32 -3.07
C GLU A 93 -9.46 -1.15 -4.35
N ILE A 94 -10.39 -2.09 -4.39
CA ILE A 94 -10.65 -2.93 -5.57
C ILE A 94 -11.14 -2.06 -6.73
N PHE A 95 -12.07 -1.16 -6.46
CA PHE A 95 -12.58 -0.23 -7.46
C PHE A 95 -11.48 0.68 -8.01
N ASP A 96 -10.67 1.25 -7.14
CA ASP A 96 -9.55 2.11 -7.54
C ASP A 96 -8.55 1.33 -8.39
N THR A 97 -8.32 0.05 -8.07
CA THR A 97 -7.45 -0.83 -8.83
C THR A 97 -8.02 -1.10 -10.22
N LEU A 98 -9.34 -1.31 -10.33
CA LEU A 98 -10.00 -1.47 -11.63
C LEU A 98 -9.83 -0.23 -12.50
N ILE A 99 -10.02 0.95 -11.93
CA ILE A 99 -9.83 2.21 -12.64
C ILE A 99 -8.37 2.36 -13.08
N TYR A 100 -7.43 2.03 -12.21
CA TYR A 100 -6.00 2.07 -12.54
C TYR A 100 -5.67 1.13 -13.71
N LEU A 101 -6.13 -0.11 -13.65
CA LEU A 101 -5.87 -1.09 -14.71
C LEU A 101 -6.51 -0.67 -16.04
N ASN A 102 -7.68 -0.06 -15.98
CA ASN A 102 -8.33 0.48 -17.17
C ASN A 102 -7.53 1.65 -17.76
N LYS A 103 -7.05 2.54 -16.91
CA LYS A 103 -6.23 3.70 -17.32
C LYS A 103 -4.93 3.25 -17.97
N GLU A 104 -4.32 2.20 -17.45
CA GLU A 104 -3.06 1.64 -17.98
C GLU A 104 -3.28 0.66 -19.13
N ASN A 105 -4.53 0.51 -19.57
CA ASN A 105 -4.90 -0.34 -20.71
C ASN A 105 -4.67 -1.84 -20.50
N PHE A 106 -4.60 -2.31 -19.26
CA PHE A 106 -4.56 -3.75 -18.97
C PHE A 106 -5.93 -4.39 -19.10
N ILE A 107 -6.98 -3.63 -18.82
CA ILE A 107 -8.37 -4.07 -18.94
C ILE A 107 -9.18 -2.97 -19.59
N ASN A 108 -10.33 -3.35 -20.15
CA ASN A 108 -11.26 -2.42 -20.74
C ASN A 108 -12.64 -2.58 -20.11
N ALA A 109 -13.33 -1.47 -19.92
CA ALA A 109 -14.71 -1.49 -19.50
C ALA A 109 -15.61 -1.89 -20.68
N PHE A 110 -16.59 -2.74 -20.41
CA PHE A 110 -17.58 -3.17 -21.39
C PHE A 110 -18.97 -2.81 -20.87
N GLY A 111 -19.61 -1.88 -21.54
CA GLY A 111 -20.93 -1.38 -21.16
C GLY A 111 -21.19 -0.01 -21.75
N ASP A 112 -22.43 0.43 -21.68
CA ASP A 112 -22.84 1.75 -22.15
C ASP A 112 -22.48 2.84 -21.12
N ASP A 113 -22.37 4.09 -21.57
CA ASP A 113 -22.12 5.23 -20.70
C ASP A 113 -23.17 5.39 -19.61
N SER A 114 -24.40 4.89 -19.84
CA SER A 114 -25.49 4.92 -18.88
C SER A 114 -25.43 3.79 -17.85
N THR A 115 -24.48 2.85 -17.98
CA THR A 115 -24.36 1.71 -17.07
C THR A 115 -23.87 2.17 -15.72
N ILE A 116 -24.52 1.68 -14.65
CA ILE A 116 -24.09 1.94 -13.28
C ILE A 116 -22.70 1.29 -13.06
N LEU A 117 -21.81 2.01 -12.38
CA LEU A 117 -20.43 1.56 -12.18
C LEU A 117 -20.32 0.14 -11.58
N SER A 118 -21.26 -0.23 -10.69
CA SER A 118 -21.28 -1.57 -10.10
C SER A 118 -21.61 -2.67 -11.09
N GLU A 119 -22.27 -2.31 -12.21
CA GLU A 119 -22.70 -3.26 -13.24
C GLU A 119 -21.80 -3.26 -14.48
N VAL A 120 -20.78 -2.40 -14.49
CA VAL A 120 -19.80 -2.37 -15.59
C VAL A 120 -19.06 -3.69 -15.63
N LYS A 121 -19.02 -4.31 -16.79
CA LYS A 121 -18.28 -5.55 -17.04
C LYS A 121 -16.86 -5.22 -17.47
N TRP A 122 -15.92 -6.04 -17.06
CA TRP A 122 -14.51 -5.84 -17.34
C TRP A 122 -13.97 -7.00 -18.18
N LYS A 123 -13.20 -6.66 -19.19
CA LYS A 123 -12.54 -7.63 -20.07
C LYS A 123 -11.04 -7.33 -20.13
N PRO A 124 -10.19 -8.37 -20.27
CA PRO A 124 -8.76 -8.15 -20.43
C PRO A 124 -8.47 -7.49 -21.78
N ASN A 125 -7.39 -6.70 -21.81
CA ASN A 125 -6.90 -6.15 -23.06
C ASN A 125 -6.05 -7.22 -23.78
N MET A 126 -6.53 -7.68 -24.91
CA MET A 126 -5.88 -8.77 -25.65
C MET A 126 -4.48 -8.41 -26.16
N VAL A 127 -4.17 -7.12 -26.29
CA VAL A 127 -2.84 -6.67 -26.69
C VAL A 127 -1.79 -7.10 -25.65
N TYR A 128 -2.12 -6.98 -24.36
CA TYR A 128 -1.22 -7.42 -23.30
C TYR A 128 -1.20 -8.92 -23.10
N HIS A 129 -2.27 -9.59 -23.46
CA HIS A 129 -2.37 -11.03 -23.33
C HIS A 129 -1.40 -11.77 -24.26
N LYS A 130 -1.09 -11.19 -25.41
CA LYS A 130 -0.18 -11.79 -26.39
C LYS A 130 1.30 -11.68 -26.00
N ASN A 131 1.60 -10.82 -25.07
CA ASN A 131 2.95 -10.60 -24.58
C ASN A 131 3.17 -11.24 -23.22
#